data_6ba83cd565feedbaf9c0198d5714b178
#
_entry.id   6ba83cd565feedbaf9c0198d5714b178
#
_cell.length_a   1.000
_cell.length_b   1.000
_cell.length_c   1.000
_cell.angle_alpha   90.00
_cell.angle_beta   90.00
_cell.angle_gamma   90.00
#
_symmetry.space_group_name_H-M   'P 1'
#
loop_
_entity.id
_entity.type
_entity.pdbx_description
1 polymer ?
#
loop_
_entity_poly.entity_id
_entity_poly.type
_entity_poly.pdbx_seq_one_letter_code
_entity_poly.pdbx_strand_id
1 'polypeptide(L)'
;MPEAKRPDPTSWLLQSALDSVVFMRFSAGTMSHFEHDLYERELPSAEWQERWWQYVARYQGVEPPGPRPPEQCDACTKTHINDDPAQYYDYALATLIKFQLHDHICTQILKQDPRSCDYSGSKAVGDFLKGILSLGATRDWRQVIRDATGEPISPRALIAFYAPLTDVLAKRNAGRDCGR
;
A
#
# COMPACT_ATOMS: atom_id res chain seq x y z
N MET A 1 10.92 -24.37 2.43
CA MET A 1 11.94 -24.01 3.44
C MET A 1 11.83 -25.00 4.60
N PRO A 2 12.95 -25.45 5.20
CA PRO A 2 12.90 -26.27 6.39
C PRO A 2 12.15 -25.54 7.51
N GLU A 3 11.33 -26.24 8.27
CA GLU A 3 10.43 -25.69 9.29
C GLU A 3 11.15 -24.85 10.37
N ALA A 4 12.39 -25.18 10.68
CA ALA A 4 13.24 -24.45 11.63
C ALA A 4 13.66 -23.03 11.21
N LYS A 5 13.36 -22.58 9.97
CA LYS A 5 13.70 -21.25 9.44
C LYS A 5 12.48 -20.37 9.11
N ARG A 6 11.28 -20.82 9.43
CA ARG A 6 10.09 -19.97 9.23
C ARG A 6 10.06 -18.91 10.33
N PRO A 7 9.95 -17.62 9.98
CA PRO A 7 9.77 -16.56 10.97
C PRO A 7 8.46 -16.81 11.75
N ASP A 8 8.43 -16.34 13.00
CA ASP A 8 7.19 -16.30 13.77
C ASP A 8 6.09 -15.62 12.95
N PRO A 9 4.90 -16.24 12.84
CA PRO A 9 3.82 -15.70 12.00
C PRO A 9 3.45 -14.24 12.32
N THR A 10 3.52 -13.85 13.61
CA THR A 10 3.24 -12.47 14.02
C THR A 10 4.33 -11.52 13.53
N SER A 11 5.60 -11.90 13.64
CA SER A 11 6.73 -11.10 13.16
C SER A 11 6.70 -10.93 11.64
N TRP A 12 6.36 -12.01 10.92
CA TRP A 12 6.17 -11.95 9.48
C TRP A 12 5.03 -11.00 9.09
N LEU A 13 3.88 -11.12 9.77
CA LEU A 13 2.71 -10.29 9.50
C LEU A 13 2.98 -8.80 9.80
N LEU A 14 3.73 -8.52 10.88
CA LEU A 14 4.18 -7.16 11.22
C LEU A 14 5.09 -6.59 10.12
N GLN A 15 6.08 -7.35 9.67
CA GLN A 15 6.96 -6.92 8.58
C GLN A 15 6.18 -6.66 7.30
N SER A 16 5.27 -7.56 6.93
CA SER A 16 4.40 -7.39 5.77
C SER A 16 3.50 -6.15 5.88
N ALA A 17 3.01 -5.83 7.08
CA ALA A 17 2.21 -4.62 7.32
C ALA A 17 3.05 -3.35 7.16
N LEU A 18 4.29 -3.33 7.66
CA LEU A 18 5.21 -2.21 7.46
C LEU A 18 5.48 -1.97 5.97
N ASP A 19 5.76 -3.03 5.22
CA ASP A 19 6.03 -2.93 3.78
C ASP A 19 4.81 -2.45 2.97
N SER A 20 3.60 -2.85 3.36
CA SER A 20 2.39 -2.52 2.60
C SER A 20 1.70 -1.24 3.08
N VAL A 21 1.41 -1.12 4.38
CA VAL A 21 0.59 -0.02 4.92
C VAL A 21 1.36 1.29 4.96
N VAL A 22 2.64 1.25 5.37
CA VAL A 22 3.48 2.46 5.41
C VAL A 22 3.70 3.00 3.99
N PHE A 23 3.94 2.11 3.03
CA PHE A 23 4.09 2.50 1.64
C PHE A 23 2.80 3.09 1.05
N MET A 24 1.62 2.57 1.38
CA MET A 24 0.35 3.16 0.96
C MET A 24 0.17 4.59 1.50
N ARG A 25 0.57 4.85 2.74
CA ARG A 25 0.52 6.20 3.33
C ARG A 25 1.47 7.17 2.64
N PHE A 26 2.61 6.69 2.17
CA PHE A 26 3.50 7.49 1.33
C PHE A 26 2.87 7.76 -0.05
N SER A 27 2.41 6.73 -0.74
CA SER A 27 1.94 6.86 -2.12
C SER A 27 0.63 7.66 -2.24
N ALA A 28 -0.41 7.30 -1.49
CA ALA A 28 -1.71 8.00 -1.53
C ALA A 28 -1.75 9.23 -0.61
N GLY A 29 -0.91 9.28 0.40
CA GLY A 29 -0.81 10.41 1.34
C GLY A 29 0.20 11.45 0.87
N THR A 30 1.47 11.25 1.20
CA THR A 30 2.53 12.26 0.97
C THR A 30 2.62 12.67 -0.49
N MET A 31 2.80 11.71 -1.39
CA MET A 31 3.00 11.99 -2.81
C MET A 31 1.78 12.66 -3.43
N SER A 32 0.61 12.05 -3.31
CA SER A 32 -0.59 12.54 -4.00
C SER A 32 -1.04 13.91 -3.51
N HIS A 33 -0.92 14.19 -2.20
CA HIS A 33 -1.29 15.51 -1.69
C HIS A 33 -0.25 16.59 -2.04
N PHE A 34 1.02 16.23 -2.07
CA PHE A 34 2.06 17.17 -2.51
C PHE A 34 1.89 17.52 -3.99
N GLU A 35 1.67 16.54 -4.85
CA GLU A 35 1.43 16.76 -6.27
C GLU A 35 0.14 17.53 -6.53
N HIS A 36 -0.93 17.29 -5.76
CA HIS A 36 -2.16 18.07 -5.83
C HIS A 36 -1.91 19.55 -5.48
N ASP A 37 -1.16 19.84 -4.39
CA ASP A 37 -0.79 21.20 -4.05
C ASP A 37 0.08 21.84 -5.15
N LEU A 38 0.98 21.04 -5.73
CA LEU A 38 1.91 21.50 -6.77
C LEU A 38 1.18 21.91 -8.06
N TYR A 39 0.27 21.06 -8.55
CA TYR A 39 -0.33 21.22 -9.88
C TYR A 39 -1.68 21.92 -9.86
N GLU A 40 -2.52 21.70 -8.87
CA GLU A 40 -3.84 22.30 -8.81
C GLU A 40 -3.87 23.62 -8.04
N ARG A 41 -3.05 23.72 -6.97
CA ARG A 41 -2.98 24.93 -6.14
C ARG A 41 -1.82 25.84 -6.48
N GLU A 42 -1.00 25.46 -7.46
CA GLU A 42 0.16 26.24 -7.91
C GLU A 42 1.08 26.62 -6.74
N LEU A 43 1.38 25.67 -5.84
CA LEU A 43 2.18 25.91 -4.64
C LEU A 43 3.49 26.62 -4.98
N PRO A 44 3.79 27.80 -4.39
CA PRO A 44 5.03 28.51 -4.65
C PRO A 44 6.26 27.67 -4.31
N SER A 45 7.30 27.75 -5.14
CA SER A 45 8.52 26.94 -4.96
C SER A 45 9.22 27.17 -3.62
N ALA A 46 9.09 28.36 -3.06
CA ALA A 46 9.63 28.67 -1.72
C ALA A 46 8.96 27.87 -0.59
N GLU A 47 7.78 27.32 -0.83
CA GLU A 47 7.01 26.52 0.16
C GLU A 47 7.15 25.02 -0.04
N TRP A 48 7.78 24.56 -1.12
CA TRP A 48 7.83 23.13 -1.47
C TRP A 48 8.47 22.29 -0.38
N GLN A 49 9.61 22.72 0.16
CA GLN A 49 10.36 21.98 1.18
C GLN A 49 9.54 21.81 2.47
N GLU A 50 8.96 22.88 2.94
CA GLU A 50 8.12 22.85 4.16
C GLU A 50 6.88 21.98 3.96
N ARG A 51 6.17 22.16 2.84
CA ARG A 51 4.95 21.41 2.52
C ARG A 51 5.21 19.91 2.37
N TRP A 52 6.33 19.54 1.74
CA TRP A 52 6.74 18.14 1.65
C TRP A 52 6.88 17.51 3.03
N TRP A 53 7.62 18.13 3.94
CA TRP A 53 7.84 17.60 5.27
C TRP A 53 6.59 17.64 6.16
N GLN A 54 5.68 18.57 5.96
CA GLN A 54 4.35 18.55 6.60
C GLN A 54 3.58 17.27 6.22
N TYR A 55 3.61 16.88 4.95
CA TYR A 55 2.96 15.65 4.51
C TYR A 55 3.71 14.39 4.95
N VAL A 56 5.02 14.38 4.93
CA VAL A 56 5.83 13.27 5.47
C VAL A 56 5.50 13.05 6.94
N ALA A 57 5.51 14.09 7.76
CA ALA A 57 5.15 14.01 9.19
C ALA A 57 3.71 13.52 9.36
N ARG A 58 2.77 14.07 8.62
CA ARG A 58 1.33 13.74 8.73
C ARG A 58 1.02 12.29 8.33
N TYR A 59 1.53 11.83 7.20
CA TYR A 59 1.15 10.54 6.63
C TYR A 59 2.09 9.40 7.02
N GLN A 60 3.37 9.67 7.19
CA GLN A 60 4.37 8.65 7.52
C GLN A 60 4.80 8.68 8.99
N GLY A 61 4.58 9.79 9.71
CA GLY A 61 5.02 9.94 11.10
C GLY A 61 6.55 10.02 11.20
N VAL A 62 7.21 10.57 10.18
CA VAL A 62 8.67 10.69 10.09
C VAL A 62 9.06 12.16 10.09
N GLU A 63 10.10 12.48 10.82
CA GLU A 63 10.73 13.81 10.83
C GLU A 63 12.09 13.77 10.11
N PRO A 64 12.56 14.90 9.57
CA PRO A 64 13.86 14.93 8.95
C PRO A 64 14.97 14.75 10.01
N PRO A 65 16.11 14.10 9.66
CA PRO A 65 17.18 13.82 10.62
C PRO A 65 17.95 15.09 11.08
N GLY A 66 17.61 16.24 10.53
CA GLY A 66 18.19 17.54 10.83
C GLY A 66 17.48 18.67 10.10
N PRO A 67 17.90 19.93 10.30
CA PRO A 67 17.30 21.08 9.62
C PRO A 67 17.29 20.90 8.10
N ARG A 68 16.16 21.24 7.47
CA ARG A 68 15.98 21.22 6.02
C ARG A 68 15.68 22.64 5.55
N PRO A 69 16.68 23.38 5.10
CA PRO A 69 16.49 24.76 4.67
C PRO A 69 15.62 24.83 3.40
N PRO A 70 14.86 25.94 3.23
CA PRO A 70 13.87 26.07 2.15
C PRO A 70 14.50 26.04 0.74
N GLU A 71 15.78 26.30 0.60
CA GLU A 71 16.52 26.24 -0.67
C GLU A 71 16.72 24.79 -1.15
N GLN A 72 16.58 23.82 -0.27
CA GLN A 72 16.58 22.41 -0.63
C GLN A 72 15.20 22.01 -1.16
N CYS A 73 15.18 21.02 -2.02
CA CYS A 73 13.95 20.46 -2.52
C CYS A 73 14.02 18.93 -2.43
N ASP A 74 13.68 18.37 -1.26
CA ASP A 74 13.70 16.93 -1.08
C ASP A 74 12.68 16.23 -2.01
N ALA A 75 11.52 16.84 -2.24
CA ALA A 75 10.53 16.35 -3.21
C ALA A 75 11.10 16.26 -4.63
N CYS A 76 11.97 17.20 -5.02
CA CYS A 76 12.56 17.24 -6.36
C CYS A 76 13.53 16.09 -6.64
N THR A 77 13.99 15.37 -5.60
CA THR A 77 14.80 14.17 -5.75
C THR A 77 13.99 12.94 -6.15
N LYS A 78 12.67 13.03 -6.07
CA LYS A 78 11.75 11.94 -6.39
C LYS A 78 11.49 11.90 -7.89
N THR A 79 12.04 10.90 -8.58
CA THR A 79 11.90 10.73 -10.03
C THR A 79 10.45 10.76 -10.50
N HIS A 80 9.54 10.15 -9.77
CA HIS A 80 8.11 10.11 -10.13
C HIS A 80 7.43 11.49 -10.15
N ILE A 81 7.94 12.48 -9.43
CA ILE A 81 7.46 13.86 -9.55
C ILE A 81 7.94 14.49 -10.85
N ASN A 82 9.15 14.14 -11.28
CA ASN A 82 9.79 14.73 -12.45
C ASN A 82 9.39 14.03 -13.77
N ASP A 83 9.31 12.69 -13.75
CA ASP A 83 9.17 11.85 -14.95
C ASP A 83 7.74 11.36 -15.16
N ASP A 84 7.03 10.98 -14.08
CA ASP A 84 5.69 10.38 -14.10
C ASP A 84 4.73 11.13 -13.16
N PRO A 85 4.44 12.40 -13.40
CA PRO A 85 3.63 13.20 -12.49
C PRO A 85 2.21 12.66 -12.33
N ALA A 86 1.66 12.85 -11.12
CA ALA A 86 0.29 12.54 -10.74
C ALA A 86 -0.13 11.07 -10.90
N GLN A 87 0.81 10.12 -10.86
CA GLN A 87 0.53 8.67 -11.00
C GLN A 87 0.83 7.86 -9.73
N TYR A 88 1.51 8.44 -8.74
CA TYR A 88 2.03 7.65 -7.61
C TYR A 88 0.94 7.00 -6.74
N TYR A 89 -0.30 7.51 -6.75
CA TYR A 89 -1.45 6.91 -6.09
C TYR A 89 -1.79 5.50 -6.63
N ASP A 90 -1.38 5.18 -7.85
CA ASP A 90 -1.61 3.87 -8.46
C ASP A 90 -1.00 2.73 -7.66
N TYR A 91 0.11 2.96 -6.95
CA TYR A 91 0.70 1.97 -6.04
C TYR A 91 -0.22 1.62 -4.86
N ALA A 92 -0.97 2.59 -4.34
CA ALA A 92 -1.96 2.32 -3.30
C ALA A 92 -3.13 1.51 -3.85
N LEU A 93 -3.64 1.87 -5.04
CA LEU A 93 -4.70 1.10 -5.71
C LEU A 93 -4.23 -0.32 -6.04
N ALA A 94 -3.03 -0.49 -6.58
CA ALA A 94 -2.44 -1.79 -6.86
C ALA A 94 -2.32 -2.65 -5.58
N THR A 95 -2.00 -2.03 -4.44
CA THR A 95 -1.97 -2.74 -3.16
C THR A 95 -3.36 -3.22 -2.75
N LEU A 96 -4.40 -2.39 -2.88
CA LEU A 96 -5.79 -2.82 -2.60
C LEU A 96 -6.21 -3.98 -3.52
N ILE A 97 -5.96 -3.86 -4.81
CA ILE A 97 -6.28 -4.89 -5.81
C ILE A 97 -5.52 -6.19 -5.51
N LYS A 98 -4.24 -6.10 -5.16
CA LYS A 98 -3.43 -7.26 -4.77
C LYS A 98 -4.08 -8.04 -3.62
N PHE A 99 -4.49 -7.36 -2.55
CA PHE A 99 -5.12 -8.02 -1.42
C PHE A 99 -6.52 -8.56 -1.76
N GLN A 100 -7.29 -7.85 -2.58
CA GLN A 100 -8.62 -8.30 -3.00
C GLN A 100 -8.54 -9.55 -3.89
N LEU A 101 -7.62 -9.59 -4.86
CA LEU A 101 -7.38 -10.76 -5.68
C LEU A 101 -6.86 -11.94 -4.85
N HIS A 102 -5.91 -11.69 -3.94
CA HIS A 102 -5.38 -12.70 -3.04
C HIS A 102 -6.47 -13.31 -2.15
N ASP A 103 -7.29 -12.47 -1.53
CA ASP A 103 -8.42 -12.91 -0.71
C ASP A 103 -9.38 -13.78 -1.52
N HIS A 104 -9.77 -13.34 -2.72
CA HIS A 104 -10.64 -14.10 -3.62
C HIS A 104 -10.01 -15.45 -4.00
N ILE A 105 -8.75 -15.47 -4.42
CA ILE A 105 -8.02 -16.69 -4.77
C ILE A 105 -8.03 -17.68 -3.61
N CYS A 106 -7.63 -17.22 -2.43
CA CYS A 106 -7.49 -18.09 -1.28
C CYS A 106 -8.85 -18.58 -0.77
N THR A 107 -9.82 -17.69 -0.62
CA THR A 107 -11.12 -18.04 -0.01
C THR A 107 -12.09 -18.67 -0.99
N GLN A 108 -12.14 -18.21 -2.26
CA GLN A 108 -13.14 -18.67 -3.21
C GLN A 108 -12.63 -19.80 -4.09
N ILE A 109 -11.38 -19.77 -4.53
CA ILE A 109 -10.83 -20.79 -5.43
C ILE A 109 -10.24 -21.95 -4.63
N LEU A 110 -9.35 -21.66 -3.65
CA LEU A 110 -8.57 -22.68 -2.95
C LEU A 110 -9.15 -23.11 -1.60
N LYS A 111 -10.11 -22.34 -1.04
CA LYS A 111 -10.71 -22.59 0.28
C LYS A 111 -9.67 -22.66 1.41
N GLN A 112 -8.70 -21.75 1.38
CA GLN A 112 -7.61 -21.61 2.36
C GLN A 112 -7.68 -20.26 3.08
N ASP A 113 -7.04 -20.17 4.26
CA ASP A 113 -6.84 -18.89 4.96
C ASP A 113 -5.85 -18.03 4.15
N PRO A 114 -6.20 -16.78 3.79
CA PRO A 114 -5.30 -15.89 3.04
C PRO A 114 -3.91 -15.70 3.65
N ARG A 115 -3.77 -15.81 4.98
CA ARG A 115 -2.48 -15.65 5.67
C ARG A 115 -1.53 -16.84 5.55
N SER A 116 -2.04 -17.98 5.13
CA SER A 116 -1.26 -19.22 4.94
C SER A 116 -1.45 -19.84 3.56
N CYS A 117 -2.14 -19.12 2.68
CA CYS A 117 -2.48 -19.58 1.34
C CYS A 117 -1.23 -19.72 0.46
N ASP A 118 -1.11 -20.87 -0.20
CA ASP A 118 -0.11 -21.10 -1.24
C ASP A 118 -0.80 -21.60 -2.50
N TYR A 119 -0.60 -20.88 -3.58
CA TYR A 119 -1.16 -21.20 -4.89
C TYR A 119 -0.10 -21.52 -5.94
N SER A 120 1.15 -21.81 -5.51
CA SER A 120 2.22 -22.23 -6.40
C SER A 120 1.81 -23.50 -7.16
N GLY A 121 1.93 -23.49 -8.48
CA GLY A 121 1.56 -24.59 -9.34
C GLY A 121 0.05 -24.84 -9.50
N SER A 122 -0.82 -24.03 -8.91
CA SER A 122 -2.27 -24.18 -9.09
C SER A 122 -2.72 -23.71 -10.47
N LYS A 123 -3.13 -24.66 -11.31
CA LYS A 123 -3.67 -24.37 -12.64
C LYS A 123 -4.93 -23.51 -12.56
N ALA A 124 -5.82 -23.76 -11.60
CA ALA A 124 -7.07 -23.01 -11.45
C ALA A 124 -6.81 -21.54 -11.18
N VAL A 125 -5.82 -21.23 -10.32
CA VAL A 125 -5.41 -19.84 -10.05
C VAL A 125 -4.73 -19.23 -11.27
N GLY A 126 -3.89 -20.00 -11.96
CA GLY A 126 -3.26 -19.55 -13.21
C GLY A 126 -4.28 -19.18 -14.29
N ASP A 127 -5.31 -20.01 -14.49
CA ASP A 127 -6.39 -19.75 -15.45
C ASP A 127 -7.21 -18.51 -15.03
N PHE A 128 -7.52 -18.33 -13.74
CA PHE A 128 -8.20 -17.15 -13.22
C PHE A 128 -7.41 -15.86 -13.47
N LEU A 129 -6.15 -15.83 -13.11
CA LEU A 129 -5.28 -14.65 -13.33
C LEU A 129 -5.10 -14.36 -14.83
N LYS A 130 -4.92 -15.39 -15.64
CA LYS A 130 -4.81 -15.24 -17.10
C LYS A 130 -6.08 -14.65 -17.70
N GLY A 131 -7.27 -15.04 -17.20
CA GLY A 131 -8.54 -14.48 -17.62
C GLY A 131 -8.62 -12.96 -17.40
N ILE A 132 -8.07 -12.46 -16.30
CA ILE A 132 -7.99 -11.03 -16.00
C ILE A 132 -6.92 -10.35 -16.88
N LEU A 133 -5.70 -10.85 -16.83
CA LEU A 133 -4.53 -10.20 -17.42
C LEU A 133 -4.58 -10.17 -18.96
N SER A 134 -5.21 -11.16 -19.59
CA SER A 134 -5.37 -11.20 -21.05
C SER A 134 -6.28 -10.12 -21.61
N LEU A 135 -7.08 -9.47 -20.77
CA LEU A 135 -7.91 -8.34 -21.19
C LEU A 135 -7.08 -7.08 -21.46
N GLY A 136 -5.91 -6.95 -20.82
CA GLY A 136 -5.08 -5.76 -20.96
C GLY A 136 -5.86 -4.49 -20.61
N ALA A 137 -5.74 -3.46 -21.46
CA ALA A 137 -6.44 -2.18 -21.32
C ALA A 137 -7.72 -2.09 -22.19
N THR A 138 -8.28 -3.21 -22.63
CA THR A 138 -9.46 -3.24 -23.52
C THR A 138 -10.79 -2.98 -22.81
N ARG A 139 -10.80 -3.02 -21.47
CA ARG A 139 -11.97 -2.79 -20.63
C ARG A 139 -11.59 -1.88 -19.43
N ASP A 140 -12.58 -1.23 -18.86
CA ASP A 140 -12.39 -0.51 -17.60
C ASP A 140 -11.91 -1.48 -16.50
N TRP A 141 -10.74 -1.23 -15.96
CA TRP A 141 -10.10 -2.10 -14.96
C TRP A 141 -10.94 -2.24 -13.68
N ARG A 142 -11.74 -1.23 -13.30
CA ARG A 142 -12.63 -1.28 -12.13
C ARG A 142 -13.73 -2.31 -12.36
N GLN A 143 -14.26 -2.36 -13.58
CA GLN A 143 -15.25 -3.35 -13.95
C GLN A 143 -14.63 -4.75 -14.04
N VAL A 144 -13.41 -4.86 -14.58
CA VAL A 144 -12.69 -6.15 -14.65
C VAL A 144 -12.48 -6.73 -13.24
N ILE A 145 -12.06 -5.93 -12.28
CA ILE A 145 -11.87 -6.40 -10.90
C ILE A 145 -13.21 -6.79 -10.26
N ARG A 146 -14.26 -5.99 -10.45
CA ARG A 146 -15.61 -6.31 -9.96
C ARG A 146 -16.12 -7.63 -10.52
N ASP A 147 -16.03 -7.83 -11.84
CA ASP A 147 -16.48 -9.04 -12.52
C ASP A 147 -15.68 -10.27 -12.03
N ALA A 148 -14.39 -10.12 -11.80
CA ALA A 148 -13.51 -11.20 -11.37
C ALA A 148 -13.70 -11.58 -9.88
N THR A 149 -13.93 -10.62 -8.99
CA THR A 149 -13.98 -10.86 -7.54
C THR A 149 -15.38 -10.81 -6.95
N GLY A 150 -16.37 -10.31 -7.70
CA GLY A 150 -17.75 -10.15 -7.25
C GLY A 150 -17.99 -8.88 -6.42
N GLU A 151 -16.99 -8.04 -6.22
CA GLU A 151 -17.11 -6.80 -5.43
C GLU A 151 -16.29 -5.64 -6.06
N PRO A 152 -16.71 -4.38 -5.85
CA PRO A 152 -15.92 -3.24 -6.25
C PRO A 152 -14.61 -3.18 -5.45
N ILE A 153 -13.64 -2.42 -5.95
CA ILE A 153 -12.36 -2.21 -5.24
C ILE A 153 -12.65 -1.61 -3.87
N SER A 154 -12.09 -2.26 -2.85
CA SER A 154 -12.27 -1.85 -1.45
C SER A 154 -11.06 -2.23 -0.58
N PRO A 155 -10.84 -1.56 0.55
CA PRO A 155 -9.79 -1.94 1.50
C PRO A 155 -10.13 -3.16 2.36
N ARG A 156 -11.33 -3.76 2.20
CA ARG A 156 -11.84 -4.85 3.04
C ARG A 156 -10.84 -5.99 3.21
N ALA A 157 -10.33 -6.51 2.10
CA ALA A 157 -9.41 -7.65 2.13
C ALA A 157 -8.08 -7.33 2.83
N LEU A 158 -7.51 -6.16 2.57
CA LEU A 158 -6.30 -5.67 3.24
C LEU A 158 -6.52 -5.52 4.75
N ILE A 159 -7.64 -4.90 5.16
CA ILE A 159 -7.98 -4.73 6.57
C ILE A 159 -8.16 -6.10 7.25
N ALA A 160 -8.90 -7.02 6.63
CA ALA A 160 -9.11 -8.36 7.15
C ALA A 160 -7.81 -9.16 7.29
N PHE A 161 -6.89 -9.00 6.33
CA PHE A 161 -5.60 -9.67 6.35
C PHE A 161 -4.76 -9.27 7.56
N TYR A 162 -4.70 -7.98 7.89
CA TYR A 162 -3.91 -7.45 9.00
C TYR A 162 -4.68 -7.31 10.33
N ALA A 163 -5.98 -7.61 10.37
CA ALA A 163 -6.79 -7.47 11.57
C ALA A 163 -6.20 -8.13 12.84
N PRO A 164 -5.56 -9.32 12.78
CA PRO A 164 -4.94 -9.93 13.96
C PRO A 164 -3.85 -9.08 14.62
N LEU A 165 -3.23 -8.16 13.89
CA LEU A 165 -2.20 -7.27 14.45
C LEU A 165 -2.76 -6.23 15.43
N THR A 166 -4.04 -5.88 15.34
CA THR A 166 -4.66 -4.88 16.20
C THR A 166 -4.52 -5.25 17.68
N ASP A 167 -4.88 -6.47 18.04
CA ASP A 167 -4.78 -6.96 19.42
C ASP A 167 -3.34 -7.14 19.88
N VAL A 168 -2.48 -7.61 18.98
CA VAL A 168 -1.04 -7.77 19.27
C VAL A 168 -0.40 -6.43 19.57
N LEU A 169 -0.68 -5.42 18.75
CA LEU A 169 -0.12 -4.08 18.91
C LEU A 169 -0.70 -3.38 20.14
N ALA A 170 -2.00 -3.53 20.41
CA ALA A 170 -2.63 -2.99 21.61
C ALA A 170 -1.96 -3.52 22.88
N LYS A 171 -1.71 -4.86 22.94
CA LYS A 171 -1.02 -5.48 24.08
C LYS A 171 0.44 -5.05 24.20
N ARG A 172 1.17 -4.98 23.08
CA ARG A 172 2.59 -4.59 23.09
C ARG A 172 2.82 -3.12 23.46
N ASN A 173 1.85 -2.26 23.15
CA ASN A 173 1.92 -0.83 23.39
C ASN A 173 1.17 -0.39 24.67
N ALA A 174 0.61 -1.31 25.44
CA ALA A 174 -0.03 -0.99 26.71
C ALA A 174 0.93 -0.27 27.65
N GLY A 175 0.55 0.93 28.10
CA GLY A 175 1.37 1.77 28.98
C GLY A 175 2.51 2.53 28.30
N ARG A 176 2.60 2.48 26.96
CA ARG A 176 3.56 3.30 26.21
C ARG A 176 2.88 4.58 25.72
N ASP A 177 3.53 5.72 25.93
CA ASP A 177 3.17 6.96 25.25
C ASP A 177 3.81 6.92 23.85
N CYS A 178 2.97 6.79 22.83
CA CYS A 178 3.44 6.73 21.43
C CYS A 178 3.46 8.11 20.76
N GLY A 179 3.33 9.18 21.51
CA GLY A 179 3.30 10.57 21.03
C GLY A 179 2.24 10.75 19.92
N ARG A 180 1.19 11.50 20.14
CA ARG A 180 0.20 11.84 19.10
C ARG A 180 0.49 13.20 18.53
#